data_bc8d6c0984e89c6bddce30fe9dc16dbf
#
_entry.id   bc8d6c0984e89c6bddce30fe9dc16dbf
#
_cell.length_a   1.000
_cell.length_b   1.000
_cell.length_c   1.000
_cell.angle_alpha   90.00
_cell.angle_beta   90.00
_cell.angle_gamma   90.00
#
_symmetry.space_group_name_H-M   'P 1'
#
loop_
_entity.id
_entity.type
_entity.pdbx_description
1 polymer ?
#
loop_
_entity_poly.entity_id
_entity_poly.type
_entity_poly.pdbx_seq_one_letter_code
_entity_poly.pdbx_strand_id
1 'polypeptide(L)'
;LVGSEMCIRDRLSEAFRLRSALKLTNRADNNIYRLVHGEGDRLPGLVIDVYGKTAVMQAHSVGMHVCRETIADALIAASEGLIENVYYKSETTLPFKADLHQENGFLRGNDNGNIAIENGLQFHIDWLRGQKTGFFVDQRENRSLLEFYAKGRNVLNMFCYTGGFSVYAMRGGANLVHSVDSSAKAIELTRANAELNFPGDNRHQAYAEDAFKFLEQAGSNLSLIHI
;
A
#
# COMPACT_ATOMS: atom_id res chain seq x y z
N LEU A 1 5.91 -28.83 16.60
CA LEU A 1 5.82 -27.35 16.57
C LEU A 1 7.19 -26.69 16.28
N VAL A 2 8.30 -27.14 16.89
CA VAL A 2 9.65 -26.56 16.66
C VAL A 2 10.07 -26.60 15.18
N GLY A 3 9.72 -27.65 14.43
CA GLY A 3 10.03 -27.76 13.01
C GLY A 3 9.23 -26.79 12.11
N SER A 4 8.03 -26.40 12.52
CA SER A 4 7.19 -25.44 11.77
C SER A 4 7.66 -23.98 11.95
N GLU A 5 8.10 -23.63 13.13
CA GLU A 5 8.63 -22.27 13.43
C GLU A 5 9.92 -22.00 12.67
N MET A 6 10.85 -22.96 12.67
CA MET A 6 12.10 -22.87 11.91
C MET A 6 11.80 -22.75 10.41
N CYS A 7 10.84 -23.52 9.90
CA CYS A 7 10.42 -23.44 8.50
C CYS A 7 9.82 -22.07 8.12
N ILE A 8 9.00 -21.45 8.98
CA ILE A 8 8.42 -20.11 8.76
C ILE A 8 9.53 -19.07 8.73
N ARG A 9 10.43 -19.09 9.72
CA ARG A 9 11.56 -18.16 9.80
C ARG A 9 12.47 -18.24 8.56
N ASP A 10 12.80 -19.45 8.12
CA ASP A 10 13.64 -19.65 6.94
C ASP A 10 12.99 -19.08 5.66
N ARG A 11 11.68 -19.28 5.49
CA ARG A 11 10.93 -18.75 4.35
C ARG A 11 10.84 -17.21 4.39
N LEU A 12 10.63 -16.62 5.56
CA LEU A 12 10.67 -15.16 5.73
C LEU A 12 12.04 -14.60 5.43
N SER A 13 13.12 -15.24 5.91
CA SER A 13 14.50 -14.84 5.60
C SER A 13 14.79 -14.94 4.10
N GLU A 14 14.27 -15.96 3.41
CA GLU A 14 14.38 -16.10 1.96
C GLU A 14 13.61 -14.99 1.23
N ALA A 15 12.41 -14.65 1.71
CA ALA A 15 11.62 -13.55 1.17
C ALA A 15 12.35 -12.20 1.31
N PHE A 16 12.96 -11.91 2.45
CA PHE A 16 13.80 -10.71 2.63
C PHE A 16 15.00 -10.69 1.68
N ARG A 17 15.73 -11.81 1.55
CA ARG A 17 16.87 -11.91 0.62
C ARG A 17 16.45 -11.64 -0.83
N LEU A 18 15.30 -12.18 -1.25
CA LEU A 18 14.75 -11.93 -2.58
C LEU A 18 14.45 -10.44 -2.79
N ARG A 19 13.76 -9.79 -1.84
CA ARG A 19 13.42 -8.35 -1.94
C ARG A 19 14.66 -7.47 -1.91
N SER A 20 15.68 -7.86 -1.16
CA SER A 20 16.98 -7.19 -1.16
C SER A 20 17.69 -7.34 -2.51
N ALA A 21 17.72 -8.54 -3.09
CA ALA A 21 18.28 -8.77 -4.42
C ALA A 21 17.55 -7.96 -5.52
N LEU A 22 16.23 -7.78 -5.37
CA LEU A 22 15.40 -6.92 -6.24
C LEU A 22 15.53 -5.42 -5.93
N LYS A 23 16.38 -5.04 -4.97
CA LYS A 23 16.60 -3.65 -4.55
C LYS A 23 15.31 -2.96 -4.08
N LEU A 24 14.43 -3.69 -3.38
CA LEU A 24 13.21 -3.16 -2.78
C LEU A 24 13.39 -2.75 -1.31
N THR A 25 14.43 -3.28 -0.64
CA THR A 25 14.79 -2.99 0.75
C THR A 25 16.01 -2.09 0.85
N ASN A 26 16.23 -1.49 2.02
CA ASN A 26 17.43 -0.68 2.31
C ASN A 26 17.68 0.47 1.32
N ARG A 27 16.62 1.12 0.84
CA ARG A 27 16.70 2.29 -0.02
C ARG A 27 16.18 3.51 0.71
N ALA A 28 16.87 4.64 0.57
CA ALA A 28 16.41 5.91 1.13
C ALA A 28 15.15 6.45 0.43
N ASP A 29 14.98 6.10 -0.85
CA ASP A 29 13.87 6.54 -1.70
C ASP A 29 12.72 5.52 -1.79
N ASN A 30 12.81 4.36 -1.11
CA ASN A 30 11.77 3.34 -1.14
C ASN A 30 11.76 2.48 0.13
N ASN A 31 10.65 2.49 0.84
CA ASN A 31 10.38 1.61 1.98
C ASN A 31 8.94 1.04 1.94
N ILE A 32 8.31 1.05 0.74
CA ILE A 32 7.02 0.42 0.46
C ILE A 32 7.29 -0.79 -0.43
N TYR A 33 6.95 -2.00 0.02
CA TYR A 33 7.08 -3.20 -0.82
C TYR A 33 6.28 -4.38 -0.25
N ARG A 34 5.89 -5.32 -1.13
CA ARG A 34 5.35 -6.62 -0.72
C ARG A 34 6.48 -7.56 -0.32
N LEU A 35 6.53 -7.92 0.95
CA LEU A 35 7.51 -8.86 1.48
C LEU A 35 7.09 -10.31 1.23
N VAL A 36 5.82 -10.64 1.48
CA VAL A 36 5.29 -12.01 1.28
C VAL A 36 4.09 -11.97 0.37
N HIS A 37 4.11 -12.84 -0.65
CA HIS A 37 3.03 -13.05 -1.60
C HIS A 37 2.63 -14.53 -1.66
N GLY A 38 2.08 -15.03 -0.56
CA GLY A 38 1.46 -16.35 -0.50
C GLY A 38 2.35 -17.48 -1.01
N GLU A 39 1.84 -18.17 -2.00
CA GLU A 39 2.46 -19.34 -2.63
C GLU A 39 3.81 -19.00 -3.28
N GLY A 40 3.96 -17.80 -3.81
CA GLY A 40 5.21 -17.33 -4.43
C GLY A 40 6.39 -17.32 -3.46
N ASP A 41 6.13 -17.10 -2.18
CA ASP A 41 7.13 -17.14 -1.11
C ASP A 41 7.02 -18.41 -0.25
N ARG A 42 6.31 -19.44 -0.73
CA ARG A 42 6.06 -20.72 -0.03
C ARG A 42 5.37 -20.54 1.33
N LEU A 43 4.60 -19.49 1.48
CA LEU A 43 3.76 -19.19 2.65
C LEU A 43 2.30 -19.04 2.23
N PRO A 44 1.66 -20.12 1.71
CA PRO A 44 0.33 -20.05 1.12
C PRO A 44 -0.69 -19.47 2.10
N GLY A 45 -1.49 -18.52 1.62
CA GLY A 45 -2.48 -17.83 2.44
C GLY A 45 -1.90 -16.76 3.38
N LEU A 46 -0.67 -16.30 3.16
CA LEU A 46 -0.07 -15.18 3.90
C LEU A 46 0.32 -14.06 2.93
N VAL A 47 -0.11 -12.84 3.23
CA VAL A 47 0.34 -11.61 2.56
C VAL A 47 0.94 -10.67 3.59
N ILE A 48 2.12 -10.13 3.29
CA ILE A 48 2.78 -9.12 4.13
C ILE A 48 3.27 -7.98 3.25
N ASP A 49 2.75 -6.79 3.48
CA ASP A 49 3.24 -5.54 2.89
C ASP A 49 3.98 -4.71 3.94
N VAL A 50 5.08 -4.12 3.55
CA VAL A 50 5.92 -3.29 4.41
C VAL A 50 5.75 -1.83 4.03
N TYR A 51 5.59 -0.97 5.05
CA TYR A 51 5.46 0.47 4.98
C TYR A 51 6.37 1.10 6.03
N GLY A 52 7.53 1.58 5.60
CA GLY A 52 8.55 2.05 6.51
C GLY A 52 9.02 0.95 7.46
N LYS A 53 8.78 1.11 8.76
CA LYS A 53 9.11 0.13 9.80
C LYS A 53 7.91 -0.73 10.25
N THR A 54 6.77 -0.57 9.60
CA THR A 54 5.54 -1.32 9.91
C THR A 54 5.25 -2.34 8.84
N ALA A 55 5.09 -3.60 9.22
CA ALA A 55 4.59 -4.66 8.38
C ALA A 55 3.09 -4.86 8.62
N VAL A 56 2.29 -4.84 7.56
CA VAL A 56 0.86 -5.15 7.60
C VAL A 56 0.67 -6.57 7.10
N MET A 57 0.18 -7.43 7.99
CA MET A 57 0.03 -8.87 7.76
C MET A 57 -1.43 -9.24 7.57
N GLN A 58 -1.73 -9.95 6.50
CA GLN A 58 -3.04 -10.55 6.23
C GLN A 58 -2.93 -12.06 6.13
N ALA A 59 -3.75 -12.76 6.93
CA ALA A 59 -3.97 -14.19 6.81
C ALA A 59 -5.23 -14.46 5.96
N HIS A 60 -5.10 -15.34 4.98
CA HIS A 60 -6.18 -15.81 4.11
C HIS A 60 -6.54 -17.28 4.37
N SER A 61 -5.92 -17.90 5.37
CA SER A 61 -6.19 -19.26 5.81
C SER A 61 -6.20 -19.37 7.33
N VAL A 62 -6.95 -20.34 7.86
CA VAL A 62 -7.01 -20.62 9.30
C VAL A 62 -5.63 -20.92 9.88
N GLY A 63 -4.82 -21.71 9.14
CA GLY A 63 -3.46 -22.05 9.58
C GLY A 63 -2.58 -20.83 9.79
N MET A 64 -2.60 -19.86 8.87
CA MET A 64 -1.84 -18.62 9.00
C MET A 64 -2.37 -17.73 10.12
N HIS A 65 -3.70 -17.71 10.34
CA HIS A 65 -4.30 -17.02 11.47
C HIS A 65 -3.85 -17.59 12.81
N VAL A 66 -3.88 -18.91 12.96
CA VAL A 66 -3.46 -19.58 14.21
C VAL A 66 -1.99 -19.32 14.52
N CYS A 67 -1.14 -19.28 13.48
CA CYS A 67 0.30 -19.05 13.62
C CYS A 67 0.70 -17.55 13.64
N ARG A 68 -0.25 -16.61 13.67
CA ARG A 68 0.03 -15.17 13.49
C ARG A 68 1.08 -14.60 14.45
N GLU A 69 1.04 -15.02 15.73
CA GLU A 69 2.00 -14.57 16.74
C GLU A 69 3.42 -15.09 16.42
N THR A 70 3.53 -16.37 16.09
CA THR A 70 4.80 -16.99 15.68
C THR A 70 5.35 -16.34 14.41
N ILE A 71 4.47 -16.04 13.44
CA ILE A 71 4.85 -15.34 12.22
C ILE A 71 5.36 -13.93 12.53
N ALA A 72 4.71 -13.20 13.44
CA ALA A 72 5.12 -11.86 13.84
C ALA A 72 6.50 -11.87 14.51
N ASP A 73 6.79 -12.82 15.41
CA ASP A 73 8.10 -12.98 16.04
C ASP A 73 9.19 -13.33 15.02
N ALA A 74 8.89 -14.30 14.15
CA ALA A 74 9.81 -14.70 13.10
C ALA A 74 10.11 -13.57 12.10
N LEU A 75 9.11 -12.71 11.80
CA LEU A 75 9.22 -11.56 10.92
C LEU A 75 10.16 -10.50 11.52
N ILE A 76 9.95 -10.12 12.78
CA ILE A 76 10.84 -9.19 13.49
C ILE A 76 12.29 -9.73 13.50
N ALA A 77 12.45 -11.01 13.87
CA ALA A 77 13.77 -11.64 13.93
C ALA A 77 14.47 -11.73 12.56
N ALA A 78 13.73 -12.01 11.48
CA ALA A 78 14.26 -12.13 10.14
C ALA A 78 14.55 -10.76 9.48
N SER A 79 13.95 -9.69 9.98
CA SER A 79 14.05 -8.34 9.40
C SER A 79 15.38 -7.64 9.72
N GLU A 80 16.16 -8.15 10.67
CA GLU A 80 17.44 -7.53 11.11
C GLU A 80 17.29 -6.04 11.47
N GLY A 81 16.14 -5.67 12.06
CA GLY A 81 15.83 -4.29 12.47
C GLY A 81 15.15 -3.42 11.42
N LEU A 82 14.82 -3.95 10.25
CA LEU A 82 14.05 -3.23 9.22
C LEU A 82 12.58 -3.06 9.61
N ILE A 83 12.03 -3.98 10.40
CA ILE A 83 10.64 -3.96 10.86
C ILE A 83 10.63 -3.89 12.39
N GLU A 84 9.89 -2.93 12.92
CA GLU A 84 9.70 -2.72 14.35
C GLU A 84 8.26 -3.03 14.78
N ASN A 85 7.30 -2.88 13.85
CA ASN A 85 5.87 -3.03 14.13
C ASN A 85 5.24 -4.05 13.20
N VAL A 86 4.34 -4.87 13.73
CA VAL A 86 3.52 -5.83 12.95
C VAL A 86 2.06 -5.56 13.25
N TYR A 87 1.33 -5.07 12.26
CA TYR A 87 -0.11 -4.86 12.31
C TYR A 87 -0.84 -6.00 11.62
N TYR A 88 -1.71 -6.70 12.34
CA TYR A 88 -2.55 -7.76 11.81
C TYR A 88 -3.86 -7.20 11.29
N LYS A 89 -4.20 -7.51 10.03
CA LYS A 89 -5.40 -7.00 9.35
C LYS A 89 -6.11 -8.11 8.59
N SER A 90 -6.82 -8.97 9.30
CA SER A 90 -7.44 -10.16 8.70
C SER A 90 -8.93 -10.34 8.99
N GLU A 91 -9.58 -9.36 9.58
CA GLU A 91 -11.01 -9.40 9.89
C GLU A 91 -11.89 -9.76 8.69
N THR A 92 -11.52 -9.29 7.49
CA THR A 92 -12.28 -9.50 6.25
C THR A 92 -11.64 -10.52 5.29
N THR A 93 -10.46 -11.07 5.61
CA THR A 93 -9.71 -11.94 4.68
C THR A 93 -9.78 -13.43 5.04
N LEU A 94 -10.20 -13.76 6.26
CA LEU A 94 -10.34 -15.13 6.72
C LEU A 94 -11.62 -15.79 6.17
N PRO A 95 -11.62 -17.14 5.98
CA PRO A 95 -12.80 -17.85 5.52
C PRO A 95 -13.98 -17.64 6.46
N PHE A 96 -15.12 -17.23 5.92
CA PHE A 96 -16.35 -16.91 6.65
C PHE A 96 -16.87 -18.02 7.60
N LYS A 97 -16.55 -19.28 7.35
CA LYS A 97 -17.03 -20.43 8.14
C LYS A 97 -16.15 -20.78 9.35
N ALA A 98 -15.06 -20.06 9.55
CA ALA A 98 -14.20 -20.28 10.71
C ALA A 98 -14.67 -19.35 11.83
N ASP A 99 -15.19 -19.90 12.92
CA ASP A 99 -15.50 -19.17 14.14
C ASP A 99 -14.19 -18.79 14.85
N LEU A 100 -13.54 -17.76 14.31
CA LEU A 100 -12.25 -17.29 14.75
C LEU A 100 -12.42 -15.90 15.36
N HIS A 101 -11.90 -15.70 16.55
CA HIS A 101 -11.76 -14.37 17.15
C HIS A 101 -10.69 -13.62 16.35
N GLN A 102 -11.14 -12.88 15.32
CA GLN A 102 -10.29 -12.19 14.36
C GLN A 102 -10.39 -10.68 14.55
N GLU A 103 -9.62 -10.16 15.48
CA GLU A 103 -9.53 -8.71 15.68
C GLU A 103 -8.28 -8.18 14.96
N ASN A 104 -8.45 -7.06 14.25
CA ASN A 104 -7.32 -6.32 13.71
C ASN A 104 -6.58 -5.60 14.84
N GLY A 105 -5.25 -5.56 14.77
CA GLY A 105 -4.46 -4.89 15.81
C GLY A 105 -2.95 -5.12 15.66
N PHE A 106 -2.19 -4.41 16.47
CA PHE A 106 -0.75 -4.62 16.55
C PHE A 106 -0.44 -5.91 17.32
N LEU A 107 0.27 -6.84 16.67
CA LEU A 107 0.84 -8.02 17.30
C LEU A 107 2.18 -7.70 17.96
N ARG A 108 2.95 -6.77 17.35
CA ARG A 108 4.23 -6.28 17.88
C ARG A 108 4.35 -4.80 17.62
N GLY A 109 4.99 -4.09 18.55
CA GLY A 109 5.16 -2.63 18.47
C GLY A 109 3.85 -1.86 18.61
N ASN A 110 3.81 -0.68 18.00
CA ASN A 110 2.66 0.23 18.08
C ASN A 110 2.61 1.14 16.83
N ASP A 111 1.65 2.06 16.79
CA ASP A 111 1.54 3.05 15.72
C ASP A 111 2.57 4.18 15.93
N ASN A 112 3.64 4.15 15.18
CA ASN A 112 4.72 5.13 15.19
C ASN A 112 4.66 6.09 13.98
N GLY A 113 3.49 6.24 13.37
CA GLY A 113 3.27 7.06 12.18
C GLY A 113 3.10 6.23 10.92
N ASN A 114 2.41 6.83 9.96
CA ASN A 114 1.91 6.14 8.78
C ASN A 114 2.43 6.72 7.46
N ILE A 115 3.54 7.47 7.47
CA ILE A 115 4.17 7.97 6.24
C ILE A 115 5.20 6.95 5.77
N ALA A 116 5.10 6.57 4.50
CA ALA A 116 6.05 5.69 3.84
C ALA A 116 6.46 6.26 2.47
N ILE A 117 7.56 5.77 1.90
CA ILE A 117 8.19 6.34 0.71
C ILE A 117 8.19 5.31 -0.43
N GLU A 118 7.73 5.72 -1.60
CA GLU A 118 7.82 4.96 -2.84
C GLU A 118 8.47 5.82 -3.92
N ASN A 119 9.61 5.38 -4.44
CA ASN A 119 10.37 6.08 -5.48
C ASN A 119 10.59 7.58 -5.16
N GLY A 120 10.89 7.90 -3.90
CA GLY A 120 11.12 9.26 -3.42
C GLY A 120 9.86 10.08 -3.13
N LEU A 121 8.66 9.57 -3.40
CA LEU A 121 7.39 10.20 -3.04
C LEU A 121 6.88 9.66 -1.71
N GLN A 122 6.32 10.51 -0.89
CA GLN A 122 5.80 10.19 0.44
C GLN A 122 4.29 9.96 0.38
N PHE A 123 3.80 8.96 1.13
CA PHE A 123 2.38 8.63 1.20
C PHE A 123 1.94 8.35 2.62
N HIS A 124 0.80 8.90 3.01
CA HIS A 124 0.06 8.44 4.17
C HIS A 124 -0.59 7.09 3.85
N ILE A 125 -0.27 6.09 4.65
CA ILE A 125 -0.79 4.73 4.49
C ILE A 125 -1.87 4.49 5.55
N ASP A 126 -3.10 4.18 5.13
CA ASP A 126 -4.18 3.86 6.06
C ASP A 126 -4.33 2.33 6.20
N TRP A 127 -3.44 1.70 6.96
CA TRP A 127 -3.59 0.27 7.25
C TRP A 127 -4.71 -0.03 8.23
N LEU A 128 -5.18 0.94 9.02
CA LEU A 128 -6.26 0.73 9.99
C LEU A 128 -7.62 0.54 9.29
N ARG A 129 -7.96 1.44 8.37
CA ARG A 129 -9.29 1.52 7.74
C ARG A 129 -9.26 1.46 6.21
N GLY A 130 -8.09 1.60 5.59
CA GLY A 130 -7.91 1.58 4.15
C GLY A 130 -8.18 0.19 3.55
N GLN A 131 -8.32 0.14 2.24
CA GLN A 131 -8.51 -1.10 1.51
C GLN A 131 -7.27 -1.98 1.57
N LYS A 132 -7.42 -3.29 1.49
CA LYS A 132 -6.34 -4.28 1.55
C LYS A 132 -5.41 -4.00 2.74
N THR A 133 -4.12 -3.86 2.49
CA THR A 133 -3.10 -3.53 3.51
C THR A 133 -2.92 -2.03 3.75
N GLY A 134 -3.64 -1.16 3.00
CA GLY A 134 -3.60 0.31 3.13
C GLY A 134 -3.10 1.04 1.89
N PHE A 135 -2.39 0.35 0.98
CA PHE A 135 -1.90 0.90 -0.27
C PHE A 135 -1.81 -0.18 -1.36
N PHE A 136 -1.89 0.20 -2.63
CA PHE A 136 -1.78 -0.73 -3.76
C PHE A 136 -0.32 -0.86 -4.21
N VAL A 137 0.46 -1.67 -3.52
CA VAL A 137 1.90 -1.87 -3.76
C VAL A 137 2.21 -2.42 -5.14
N ASP A 138 1.30 -3.23 -5.69
CA ASP A 138 1.37 -3.85 -7.02
C ASP A 138 1.31 -2.84 -8.18
N GLN A 139 0.84 -1.61 -7.94
CA GLN A 139 0.68 -0.57 -8.96
C GLN A 139 1.90 0.35 -9.13
N ARG A 140 3.03 0.09 -8.46
CA ARG A 140 4.23 0.94 -8.51
C ARG A 140 4.71 1.22 -9.94
N GLU A 141 4.88 0.16 -10.73
CA GLU A 141 5.39 0.28 -12.10
C GLU A 141 4.40 1.04 -12.99
N ASN A 142 3.11 0.81 -12.81
CA ASN A 142 2.07 1.54 -13.54
C ASN A 142 2.05 3.03 -13.14
N ARG A 143 2.27 3.36 -11.87
CA ARG A 143 2.43 4.76 -11.43
C ARG A 143 3.65 5.42 -12.08
N SER A 144 4.78 4.73 -12.13
CA SER A 144 6.00 5.22 -12.79
C SER A 144 5.81 5.39 -14.30
N LEU A 145 5.06 4.50 -14.93
CA LEU A 145 4.72 4.61 -16.34
C LEU A 145 3.84 5.83 -16.62
N LEU A 146 2.82 6.08 -15.77
CA LEU A 146 2.01 7.29 -15.89
C LEU A 146 2.86 8.55 -15.74
N GLU A 147 3.76 8.59 -14.76
CA GLU A 147 4.67 9.71 -14.55
C GLU A 147 5.41 10.08 -15.86
N PHE A 148 5.94 9.06 -16.54
CA PHE A 148 6.64 9.27 -17.82
C PHE A 148 5.76 9.92 -18.87
N TYR A 149 4.47 9.56 -18.95
CA TYR A 149 3.56 10.09 -19.97
C TYR A 149 2.84 11.39 -19.53
N ALA A 150 2.94 11.81 -18.28
CA ALA A 150 2.14 12.93 -17.73
C ALA A 150 2.63 14.32 -18.17
N LYS A 151 3.88 14.45 -18.62
CA LYS A 151 4.50 15.74 -18.92
C LYS A 151 3.68 16.59 -19.91
N GLY A 152 3.30 17.79 -19.46
CA GLY A 152 2.55 18.76 -20.27
C GLY A 152 1.10 18.37 -20.56
N ARG A 153 0.56 17.35 -19.89
CA ARG A 153 -0.81 16.87 -20.10
C ARG A 153 -1.72 17.21 -18.94
N ASN A 154 -3.03 17.19 -19.21
CA ASN A 154 -4.05 17.16 -18.17
C ASN A 154 -4.38 15.70 -17.87
N VAL A 155 -4.39 15.34 -16.60
CA VAL A 155 -4.59 13.96 -16.13
C VAL A 155 -5.87 13.90 -15.31
N LEU A 156 -6.74 12.94 -15.64
CA LEU A 156 -7.89 12.57 -14.81
C LEU A 156 -7.66 11.18 -14.24
N ASN A 157 -7.52 11.12 -12.92
CA ASN A 157 -7.40 9.88 -12.15
C ASN A 157 -8.77 9.54 -11.55
N MET A 158 -9.48 8.60 -12.17
CA MET A 158 -10.76 8.08 -11.70
C MET A 158 -10.53 6.91 -10.74
N PHE A 159 -11.40 6.78 -9.71
CA PHE A 159 -11.22 5.79 -8.67
C PHE A 159 -9.86 5.92 -7.98
N CYS A 160 -9.50 7.16 -7.68
CA CYS A 160 -8.13 7.53 -7.34
C CYS A 160 -7.65 6.97 -5.99
N TYR A 161 -8.56 6.45 -5.14
CA TYR A 161 -8.28 5.96 -3.80
C TYR A 161 -7.48 7.01 -3.02
N THR A 162 -6.23 6.74 -2.64
CA THR A 162 -5.36 7.68 -1.89
C THR A 162 -4.48 8.55 -2.79
N GLY A 163 -4.77 8.62 -4.09
CA GLY A 163 -4.13 9.53 -5.03
C GLY A 163 -2.72 9.14 -5.48
N GLY A 164 -2.33 7.87 -5.34
CA GLY A 164 -0.99 7.43 -5.70
C GLY A 164 -0.62 7.81 -7.15
N PHE A 165 -1.49 7.54 -8.12
CA PHE A 165 -1.29 7.93 -9.51
C PHE A 165 -1.23 9.44 -9.72
N SER A 166 -2.06 10.20 -8.99
CA SER A 166 -2.10 11.67 -9.09
C SER A 166 -0.79 12.30 -8.67
N VAL A 167 -0.20 11.85 -7.55
CA VAL A 167 1.09 12.33 -7.04
C VAL A 167 2.22 12.05 -8.04
N TYR A 168 2.23 10.87 -8.66
CA TYR A 168 3.19 10.54 -9.72
C TYR A 168 2.97 11.40 -10.98
N ALA A 169 1.73 11.66 -11.39
CA ALA A 169 1.44 12.54 -12.52
C ALA A 169 1.91 13.98 -12.28
N MET A 170 1.75 14.50 -11.05
CA MET A 170 2.26 15.82 -10.65
C MET A 170 3.78 15.88 -10.76
N ARG A 171 4.51 14.88 -10.26
CA ARG A 171 5.97 14.80 -10.37
C ARG A 171 6.41 14.69 -11.83
N GLY A 172 5.67 13.96 -12.66
CA GLY A 172 5.89 13.83 -14.09
C GLY A 172 5.69 15.13 -14.90
N GLY A 173 5.23 16.21 -14.28
CA GLY A 173 5.04 17.50 -14.92
C GLY A 173 3.70 17.65 -15.65
N ALA A 174 2.65 17.01 -15.14
CA ALA A 174 1.28 17.29 -15.59
C ALA A 174 0.92 18.76 -15.40
N ASN A 175 0.18 19.36 -16.35
CA ASN A 175 -0.31 20.73 -16.25
C ASN A 175 -1.47 20.84 -15.24
N LEU A 176 -2.33 19.82 -15.18
CA LEU A 176 -3.47 19.73 -14.31
C LEU A 176 -3.71 18.25 -13.96
N VAL A 177 -4.05 17.99 -12.70
CA VAL A 177 -4.39 16.65 -12.22
C VAL A 177 -5.71 16.70 -11.48
N HIS A 178 -6.73 16.02 -11.99
CA HIS A 178 -8.00 15.83 -11.32
C HIS A 178 -8.05 14.41 -10.75
N SER A 179 -8.42 14.30 -9.48
CA SER A 179 -8.63 13.03 -8.76
C SER A 179 -10.10 12.89 -8.38
N VAL A 180 -10.73 11.78 -8.72
CA VAL A 180 -12.14 11.52 -8.42
C VAL A 180 -12.27 10.17 -7.72
N ASP A 181 -12.96 10.16 -6.60
CA ASP A 181 -13.35 8.95 -5.86
C ASP A 181 -14.64 9.20 -5.10
N SER A 182 -15.50 8.19 -5.00
CA SER A 182 -16.75 8.30 -4.26
C SER A 182 -16.55 8.39 -2.74
N SER A 183 -15.40 7.96 -2.23
CA SER A 183 -15.04 8.00 -0.81
C SER A 183 -14.45 9.35 -0.43
N ALA A 184 -15.18 10.13 0.37
CA ALA A 184 -14.68 11.39 0.92
C ALA A 184 -13.36 11.21 1.70
N LYS A 185 -13.22 10.10 2.44
CA LYS A 185 -11.98 9.78 3.17
C LYS A 185 -10.81 9.51 2.22
N ALA A 186 -11.02 8.82 1.12
CA ALA A 186 -10.00 8.61 0.10
C ALA A 186 -9.54 9.95 -0.50
N ILE A 187 -10.47 10.86 -0.74
CA ILE A 187 -10.18 12.20 -1.26
C ILE A 187 -9.43 13.06 -0.24
N GLU A 188 -9.73 12.97 1.05
CA GLU A 188 -8.95 13.63 2.11
C GLU A 188 -7.49 13.16 2.10
N LEU A 189 -7.27 11.84 2.01
CA LEU A 189 -5.92 11.26 1.90
C LEU A 189 -5.22 11.64 0.59
N THR A 190 -5.96 11.72 -0.51
CA THR A 190 -5.43 12.17 -1.80
C THR A 190 -4.90 13.60 -1.72
N ARG A 191 -5.66 14.51 -1.10
CA ARG A 191 -5.22 15.90 -0.86
C ARG A 191 -4.01 15.96 0.07
N ALA A 192 -4.03 15.20 1.16
CA ALA A 192 -2.91 15.12 2.10
C ALA A 192 -1.63 14.61 1.41
N ASN A 193 -1.72 13.59 0.55
CA ASN A 193 -0.59 13.04 -0.19
C ASN A 193 -0.06 14.02 -1.24
N ALA A 194 -0.94 14.76 -1.92
CA ALA A 194 -0.52 15.80 -2.86
C ALA A 194 0.20 16.94 -2.13
N GLU A 195 -0.36 17.44 -1.04
CA GLU A 195 0.24 18.51 -0.23
C GLU A 195 1.57 18.08 0.42
N LEU A 196 1.69 16.84 0.86
CA LEU A 196 2.91 16.29 1.46
C LEU A 196 4.10 16.33 0.49
N ASN A 197 3.85 16.12 -0.81
CA ASN A 197 4.88 16.07 -1.84
C ASN A 197 5.05 17.40 -2.59
N PHE A 198 3.99 18.20 -2.71
CA PHE A 198 3.95 19.43 -3.51
C PHE A 198 3.20 20.52 -2.74
N PRO A 199 3.78 21.05 -1.65
CA PRO A 199 3.12 22.06 -0.81
C PRO A 199 2.72 23.30 -1.61
N GLY A 200 1.43 23.66 -1.53
CA GLY A 200 0.90 24.86 -2.20
C GLY A 200 0.77 24.77 -3.72
N ASP A 201 0.92 23.58 -4.32
CA ASP A 201 0.78 23.39 -5.76
C ASP A 201 -0.70 23.32 -6.17
N ASN A 202 -1.15 24.30 -6.96
CA ASN A 202 -2.54 24.44 -7.39
C ASN A 202 -2.94 23.57 -8.59
N ARG A 203 -2.03 22.77 -9.15
CA ARG A 203 -2.32 21.88 -10.29
C ARG A 203 -3.20 20.70 -9.92
N HIS A 204 -3.33 20.35 -8.63
CA HIS A 204 -4.13 19.24 -8.18
C HIS A 204 -5.50 19.68 -7.66
N GLN A 205 -6.56 18.99 -8.13
CA GLN A 205 -7.92 19.15 -7.65
C GLN A 205 -8.52 17.77 -7.37
N ALA A 206 -9.23 17.63 -6.26
CA ALA A 206 -9.78 16.34 -5.84
C ALA A 206 -11.26 16.44 -5.45
N TYR A 207 -12.07 15.51 -5.95
CA TYR A 207 -13.53 15.52 -5.88
C TYR A 207 -14.04 14.22 -5.24
N ALA A 208 -14.81 14.38 -4.16
CA ALA A 208 -15.53 13.27 -3.53
C ALA A 208 -16.88 13.08 -4.25
N GLU A 209 -16.88 12.41 -5.38
CA GLU A 209 -18.03 12.29 -6.26
C GLU A 209 -18.06 10.93 -6.97
N ASP A 210 -19.26 10.51 -7.39
CA ASP A 210 -19.42 9.37 -8.28
C ASP A 210 -18.76 9.65 -9.63
N ALA A 211 -17.95 8.69 -10.08
CA ALA A 211 -17.14 8.83 -11.27
C ALA A 211 -17.96 9.08 -12.55
N PHE A 212 -19.11 8.44 -12.69
CA PHE A 212 -19.97 8.61 -13.87
C PHE A 212 -20.66 9.97 -13.88
N LYS A 213 -21.14 10.43 -12.71
CA LYS A 213 -21.71 11.77 -12.55
C LYS A 213 -20.68 12.86 -12.85
N PHE A 214 -19.45 12.68 -12.37
CA PHE A 214 -18.36 13.59 -12.67
C PHE A 214 -18.10 13.69 -14.18
N LEU A 215 -18.06 12.58 -14.91
CA LEU A 215 -17.87 12.56 -16.36
C LEU A 215 -19.01 13.21 -17.12
N GLU A 216 -20.27 13.02 -16.70
CA GLU A 216 -21.44 13.68 -17.31
C GLU A 216 -21.35 15.22 -17.19
N GLN A 217 -20.84 15.73 -16.07
CA GLN A 217 -20.69 17.17 -15.80
C GLN A 217 -19.43 17.77 -16.46
N ALA A 218 -18.37 16.98 -16.60
CA ALA A 218 -17.08 17.45 -17.10
C ALA A 218 -17.12 17.89 -18.57
N GLY A 219 -18.12 17.46 -19.34
CA GLY A 219 -18.36 17.90 -20.70
C GLY A 219 -17.17 17.73 -21.66
N SER A 220 -17.25 18.36 -22.84
CA SER A 220 -16.26 18.25 -23.92
C SER A 220 -14.91 18.95 -23.67
N ASN A 221 -14.67 19.48 -22.48
CA ASN A 221 -13.51 20.33 -22.15
C ASN A 221 -12.30 19.55 -21.59
N LEU A 222 -12.39 18.24 -21.41
CA LEU A 222 -11.33 17.44 -20.84
C LEU A 222 -10.59 16.67 -21.94
N SER A 223 -9.39 17.14 -22.31
CA SER A 223 -8.40 16.31 -23.03
C SER A 223 -7.65 15.48 -21.99
N LEU A 224 -7.98 14.19 -21.86
CA LEU A 224 -7.60 13.37 -20.70
C LEU A 224 -6.82 12.12 -21.12
N ILE A 225 -5.85 11.75 -20.27
CA ILE A 225 -5.39 10.35 -20.19
C ILE A 225 -6.31 9.65 -19.18
N HIS A 226 -7.08 8.68 -19.63
CA HIS A 226 -7.78 7.74 -18.77
C HIS A 226 -6.83 6.64 -18.30
N ILE A 227 -6.85 6.36 -17.01
CA ILE A 227 -6.15 5.22 -16.42
C ILE A 227 -7.18 4.37 -15.69
#